data_1564eaf08b9df76f46921000719433f2
#
_entry.id   1564eaf08b9df76f46921000719433f2
#
_cell.length_a   1.000
_cell.length_b   1.000
_cell.length_c   1.000
_cell.angle_alpha   90.00
_cell.angle_beta   90.00
_cell.angle_gamma   90.00
#
_symmetry.space_group_name_H-M   'P 1'
#
loop_
_entity.id
_entity.type
_entity.pdbx_description
1 polymer ?
#
loop_
_entity_poly.entity_id
_entity_poly.type
_entity_poly.pdbx_seq_one_letter_code
_entity_poly.pdbx_strand_id
1 'polypeptide(L)'
;MKIPFIKAHGAGNDFVIIDKNVDIIRKSKKMIKKLCDRRFGIGCDQLILLKQLGQYHQVFFYNSDGSLGKNCGNGLRCAYKYLTENKKKKNVVIKSQKFLHYGKKIGKEYHINVGEISLDWKKIPLSKKMETQNL
;
A
#
# COMPACT_ATOMS: atom_id res chain seq x y z
N MET A 1 -9.58 -5.33 -22.42
CA MET A 1 -8.59 -5.93 -21.49
C MET A 1 -9.28 -6.21 -20.17
N LYS A 2 -9.21 -7.42 -19.69
CA LYS A 2 -9.71 -7.80 -18.36
C LYS A 2 -8.58 -7.71 -17.35
N ILE A 3 -8.77 -6.94 -16.27
CA ILE A 3 -7.77 -6.78 -15.21
C ILE A 3 -8.36 -7.39 -13.93
N PRO A 4 -7.82 -8.50 -13.43
CA PRO A 4 -8.24 -9.07 -12.16
C PRO A 4 -7.85 -8.14 -11.02
N PHE A 5 -8.71 -8.02 -10.03
CA PHE A 5 -8.47 -7.22 -8.83
C PHE A 5 -9.04 -7.90 -7.59
N ILE A 6 -8.56 -7.46 -6.45
CA ILE A 6 -9.11 -7.82 -5.14
C ILE A 6 -9.57 -6.54 -4.44
N LYS A 7 -10.73 -6.60 -3.81
CA LYS A 7 -11.21 -5.56 -2.89
C LYS A 7 -10.82 -5.95 -1.47
N ALA A 8 -10.19 -5.04 -0.73
CA ALA A 8 -9.73 -5.28 0.63
C ALA A 8 -9.91 -4.04 1.49
N HIS A 9 -9.87 -4.19 2.81
CA HIS A 9 -9.80 -3.08 3.75
C HIS A 9 -8.98 -3.44 4.99
N GLY A 10 -8.42 -2.42 5.63
CA GLY A 10 -7.84 -2.49 6.96
C GLY A 10 -8.47 -1.39 7.82
N ALA A 11 -9.19 -1.77 8.88
CA ALA A 11 -9.91 -0.83 9.76
C ALA A 11 -10.84 0.13 8.99
N GLY A 12 -11.52 -0.35 7.95
CA GLY A 12 -12.43 0.44 7.13
C GLY A 12 -11.77 1.25 6.00
N ASN A 13 -10.47 1.47 6.03
CA ASN A 13 -9.71 2.07 4.93
C ASN A 13 -9.60 1.07 3.78
N ASP A 14 -10.25 1.34 2.67
CA ASP A 14 -10.48 0.36 1.61
C ASP A 14 -9.59 0.53 0.38
N PHE A 15 -9.26 -0.59 -0.22
CA PHE A 15 -8.30 -0.69 -1.32
C PHE A 15 -8.82 -1.55 -2.46
N VAL A 16 -8.40 -1.21 -3.66
CA VAL A 16 -8.37 -2.12 -4.82
C VAL A 16 -6.92 -2.56 -5.01
N ILE A 17 -6.67 -3.86 -5.05
CA ILE A 17 -5.34 -4.45 -5.24
C ILE A 17 -5.26 -5.09 -6.61
N ILE A 18 -4.24 -4.72 -7.39
CA ILE A 18 -3.98 -5.24 -8.73
C ILE A 18 -2.50 -5.63 -8.87
N ASP A 19 -2.24 -6.81 -9.41
CA ASP A 19 -0.88 -7.32 -9.68
C ASP A 19 -0.62 -7.64 -11.16
N LYS A 20 -1.53 -7.26 -12.04
CA LYS A 20 -1.42 -7.42 -13.49
C LYS A 20 -1.43 -6.08 -14.20
N ASN A 21 -0.75 -6.00 -15.33
CA ASN A 21 -0.70 -4.79 -16.15
C ASN A 21 -0.27 -3.52 -15.39
N VAL A 22 0.52 -3.68 -14.33
CA VAL A 22 0.92 -2.63 -13.40
C VAL A 22 1.54 -1.43 -14.11
N ASP A 23 2.48 -1.67 -15.03
CA ASP A 23 3.18 -0.60 -15.73
C ASP A 23 2.26 0.21 -16.66
N ILE A 24 1.23 -0.41 -17.21
CA ILE A 24 0.23 0.27 -18.05
C ILE A 24 -0.66 1.16 -17.18
N ILE A 25 -1.15 0.62 -16.06
CA ILE A 25 -2.03 1.34 -15.13
C ILE A 25 -1.31 2.54 -14.53
N ARG A 26 -0.07 2.36 -14.07
CA ARG A 26 0.76 3.42 -13.45
C ARG A 26 0.97 4.63 -14.33
N LYS A 27 1.03 4.44 -15.64
CA LYS A 27 1.25 5.52 -16.62
C LYS A 27 -0.02 6.31 -16.93
N SER A 28 -1.19 5.86 -16.48
CA SER A 28 -2.48 6.46 -16.81
C SER A 28 -3.21 6.98 -15.57
N LYS A 29 -2.98 8.24 -15.24
CA LYS A 29 -3.74 8.94 -14.18
C LYS A 29 -5.26 8.84 -14.38
N LYS A 30 -5.72 8.90 -15.64
CA LYS A 30 -7.14 8.76 -16.00
C LYS A 30 -7.68 7.38 -15.63
N MET A 31 -6.91 6.31 -15.90
CA MET A 31 -7.30 4.94 -15.55
C MET A 31 -7.37 4.76 -14.02
N ILE A 32 -6.38 5.27 -13.29
CA ILE A 32 -6.36 5.22 -11.83
C ILE A 32 -7.59 5.91 -11.24
N LYS A 33 -7.91 7.13 -11.68
CA LYS A 33 -9.11 7.85 -11.26
C LYS A 33 -10.38 7.05 -11.53
N LYS A 34 -10.51 6.46 -12.73
CA LYS A 34 -11.66 5.63 -13.10
C LYS A 34 -11.79 4.40 -12.22
N LEU A 35 -10.69 3.71 -11.91
CA LEU A 35 -10.71 2.53 -11.02
C LEU A 35 -11.13 2.89 -9.60
N CYS A 36 -10.69 4.03 -9.09
CA CYS A 36 -10.99 4.50 -7.74
C CYS A 36 -12.37 5.16 -7.61
N ASP A 37 -13.02 5.51 -8.71
CA ASP A 37 -14.33 6.16 -8.67
C ASP A 37 -15.39 5.24 -8.07
N ARG A 38 -16.09 5.73 -7.02
CA ARG A 38 -17.08 4.93 -6.28
C ARG A 38 -18.42 4.78 -7.00
N ARG A 39 -18.67 5.59 -8.02
CA ARG A 39 -19.94 5.57 -8.80
C ARG A 39 -19.79 4.83 -10.12
N PHE A 40 -18.72 5.11 -10.85
CA PHE A 40 -18.51 4.60 -12.21
C PHE A 40 -17.31 3.64 -12.32
N GLY A 41 -16.61 3.36 -11.23
CA GLY A 41 -15.50 2.44 -11.14
C GLY A 41 -15.70 1.35 -10.11
N ILE A 42 -14.62 0.78 -9.63
CA ILE A 42 -14.64 -0.18 -8.52
C ILE A 42 -14.85 0.55 -7.19
N GLY A 43 -14.21 1.72 -7.05
CA GLY A 43 -14.25 2.55 -5.85
C GLY A 43 -13.29 2.09 -4.76
N CYS A 44 -12.48 3.00 -4.27
CA CYS A 44 -11.61 2.78 -3.11
C CYS A 44 -11.00 4.09 -2.61
N ASP A 45 -10.49 4.09 -1.39
CA ASP A 45 -9.69 5.20 -0.86
C ASP A 45 -8.35 5.28 -1.59
N GLN A 46 -7.70 4.12 -1.81
CA GLN A 46 -6.45 4.04 -2.55
C GLN A 46 -6.39 2.77 -3.42
N LEU A 47 -5.73 2.90 -4.57
CA LEU A 47 -5.36 1.79 -5.43
C LEU A 47 -3.97 1.29 -5.04
N ILE A 48 -3.84 -0.01 -4.84
CA ILE A 48 -2.57 -0.70 -4.59
C ILE A 48 -2.18 -1.46 -5.84
N LEU A 49 -1.02 -1.14 -6.39
CA LEU A 49 -0.42 -1.89 -7.50
C LEU A 49 0.79 -2.66 -6.96
N LEU A 50 0.84 -3.96 -7.24
CA LEU A 50 1.91 -4.87 -6.82
C LEU A 50 2.65 -5.42 -8.04
N LYS A 51 3.96 -5.23 -8.08
CA LYS A 51 4.82 -5.75 -9.14
C LYS A 51 5.91 -6.62 -8.53
N GLN A 52 6.02 -7.87 -8.96
CA GLN A 52 7.12 -8.73 -8.54
C GLN A 52 8.42 -8.27 -9.19
N LEU A 53 9.46 -8.07 -8.38
CA LEU A 53 10.82 -7.71 -8.79
C LEU A 53 11.81 -8.61 -8.06
N GLY A 54 12.23 -9.70 -8.70
CA GLY A 54 13.13 -10.67 -8.07
C GLY A 54 12.54 -11.25 -6.79
N GLN A 55 13.22 -11.02 -5.65
CA GLN A 55 12.84 -11.58 -4.35
C GLN A 55 11.74 -10.80 -3.62
N TYR A 56 11.39 -9.60 -4.07
CA TYR A 56 10.41 -8.75 -3.39
C TYR A 56 9.30 -8.27 -4.32
N HIS A 57 8.25 -7.77 -3.71
CA HIS A 57 7.11 -7.20 -4.40
C HIS A 57 7.13 -5.69 -4.21
N GLN A 58 7.35 -4.96 -5.31
CA GLN A 58 7.23 -3.50 -5.31
C GLN A 58 5.78 -3.11 -5.14
N VAL A 59 5.49 -2.26 -4.16
CA VAL A 59 4.16 -1.70 -3.94
C VAL A 59 4.12 -0.24 -4.38
N PHE A 60 3.00 0.14 -5.01
CA PHE A 60 2.68 1.53 -5.34
C PHE A 60 1.28 1.83 -4.82
N PHE A 61 1.17 2.92 -4.07
CA PHE A 61 -0.10 3.44 -3.60
C PHE A 61 -0.51 4.64 -4.45
N TYR A 62 -1.74 4.67 -4.90
CA TYR A 62 -2.31 5.80 -5.62
C TYR A 62 -3.57 6.27 -4.94
N ASN A 63 -3.68 7.57 -4.73
CA ASN A 63 -4.89 8.19 -4.22
C ASN A 63 -6.00 8.18 -5.29
N SER A 64 -7.24 8.39 -4.88
CA SER A 64 -8.40 8.41 -5.79
C SER A 64 -8.33 9.50 -6.85
N ASP A 65 -7.55 10.57 -6.62
CA ASP A 65 -7.29 11.64 -7.61
C ASP A 65 -6.20 11.26 -8.64
N GLY A 66 -5.64 10.04 -8.54
CA GLY A 66 -4.58 9.53 -9.39
C GLY A 66 -3.18 10.03 -9.06
N SER A 67 -2.98 10.73 -7.95
CA SER A 67 -1.65 11.08 -7.44
C SER A 67 -0.99 9.88 -6.76
N LEU A 68 0.35 9.87 -6.75
CA LEU A 68 1.11 8.88 -5.99
C LEU A 68 0.91 9.12 -4.49
N GLY A 69 0.40 8.12 -3.80
CA GLY A 69 0.16 8.15 -2.36
C GLY A 69 1.42 7.84 -1.55
N LYS A 70 1.37 8.20 -0.28
CA LYS A 70 2.37 7.78 0.70
C LYS A 70 2.11 6.34 1.15
N ASN A 71 3.10 5.73 1.82
CA ASN A 71 2.93 4.42 2.43
C ASN A 71 1.77 4.43 3.42
N CYS A 72 0.96 3.39 3.35
CA CYS A 72 -0.19 3.18 4.22
C CYS A 72 -0.06 1.84 4.93
N GLY A 73 0.02 1.86 6.26
CA GLY A 73 0.14 0.65 7.08
C GLY A 73 -1.04 -0.31 6.88
N ASN A 74 -2.27 0.21 6.74
CA ASN A 74 -3.45 -0.59 6.42
C ASN A 74 -3.32 -1.27 5.05
N GLY A 75 -2.87 -0.52 4.05
CA GLY A 75 -2.64 -1.03 2.70
C GLY A 75 -1.52 -2.06 2.64
N LEU A 76 -0.42 -1.85 3.38
CA LEU A 76 0.66 -2.82 3.48
C LEU A 76 0.19 -4.15 4.07
N ARG A 77 -0.66 -4.14 5.11
CA ARG A 77 -1.25 -5.36 5.67
C ARG A 77 -2.15 -6.08 4.66
N CYS A 78 -2.97 -5.33 3.93
CA CYS A 78 -3.82 -5.88 2.87
C CYS A 78 -2.98 -6.52 1.75
N ALA A 79 -1.91 -5.85 1.30
CA ALA A 79 -0.99 -6.36 0.30
C ALA A 79 -0.27 -7.63 0.79
N TYR A 80 0.21 -7.65 2.02
CA TYR A 80 0.86 -8.81 2.62
C TYR A 80 -0.10 -10.01 2.70
N LYS A 81 -1.31 -9.81 3.20
CA LYS A 81 -2.36 -10.84 3.22
C LYS A 81 -2.64 -11.39 1.81
N TYR A 82 -2.81 -10.52 0.84
CA TYR A 82 -3.06 -10.90 -0.55
C TYR A 82 -1.93 -11.79 -1.11
N LEU A 83 -0.68 -11.39 -0.91
CA LEU A 83 0.47 -12.14 -1.40
C LEU A 83 0.61 -13.51 -0.72
N THR A 84 0.38 -13.58 0.57
CA THR A 84 0.52 -14.82 1.34
C THR A 84 -0.66 -15.77 1.15
N GLU A 85 -1.89 -15.30 1.19
CA GLU A 85 -3.08 -16.15 1.16
C GLU A 85 -3.60 -16.39 -0.26
N ASN A 86 -3.79 -15.34 -1.05
CA ASN A 86 -4.34 -15.49 -2.40
C ASN A 86 -3.29 -15.96 -3.41
N LYS A 87 -2.06 -15.45 -3.31
CA LYS A 87 -0.96 -15.83 -4.21
C LYS A 87 -0.09 -16.96 -3.66
N LYS A 88 -0.34 -17.43 -2.42
CA LYS A 88 0.41 -18.52 -1.76
C LYS A 88 1.92 -18.29 -1.74
N LYS A 89 2.35 -17.04 -1.70
CA LYS A 89 3.78 -16.69 -1.64
C LYS A 89 4.34 -16.96 -0.24
N LYS A 90 5.54 -17.52 -0.19
CA LYS A 90 6.32 -17.68 1.05
C LYS A 90 7.37 -16.57 1.14
N ASN A 91 7.80 -16.21 2.36
CA ASN A 91 8.85 -15.22 2.59
C ASN A 91 8.59 -13.89 1.87
N VAL A 92 7.36 -13.35 2.03
CA VAL A 92 6.95 -12.13 1.36
C VAL A 92 7.70 -10.93 1.92
N VAL A 93 8.42 -10.23 1.05
CA VAL A 93 9.03 -8.94 1.31
C VAL A 93 8.38 -7.92 0.38
N ILE A 94 7.84 -6.84 0.94
CA ILE A 94 7.24 -5.75 0.18
C ILE A 94 8.20 -4.57 0.17
N LYS A 95 8.52 -4.05 -1.01
CA LYS A 95 9.35 -2.86 -1.18
C LYS A 95 8.48 -1.67 -1.52
N SER A 96 8.49 -0.66 -0.68
CA SER A 96 7.99 0.66 -1.01
C SER A 96 9.11 1.54 -1.58
N GLN A 97 8.84 2.82 -1.84
CA GLN A 97 9.86 3.73 -2.42
C GLN A 97 11.15 3.80 -1.61
N LYS A 98 11.06 3.74 -0.27
CA LYS A 98 12.18 3.97 0.64
C LYS A 98 12.54 2.78 1.53
N PHE A 99 11.61 1.83 1.72
CA PHE A 99 11.75 0.82 2.78
C PHE A 99 11.41 -0.58 2.28
N LEU A 100 12.03 -1.58 2.92
CA LEU A 100 11.60 -2.96 2.86
C LEU A 100 10.67 -3.25 4.05
N HIS A 101 9.55 -3.87 3.77
CA HIS A 101 8.54 -4.23 4.74
C HIS A 101 8.46 -5.75 4.87
N TYR A 102 8.56 -6.20 6.10
CA TYR A 102 8.45 -7.60 6.48
C TYR A 102 7.18 -7.80 7.27
N GLY A 103 6.43 -8.82 6.95
CA GLY A 103 5.18 -9.13 7.63
C GLY A 103 5.23 -10.48 8.33
N LYS A 104 4.27 -10.69 9.21
CA LYS A 104 3.98 -11.98 9.82
C LYS A 104 2.49 -12.10 10.10
N LYS A 105 2.00 -13.34 10.11
CA LYS A 105 0.65 -13.67 10.56
C LYS A 105 0.73 -14.23 11.97
N ILE A 106 -0.07 -13.69 12.87
CA ILE A 106 -0.22 -14.17 14.27
C ILE A 106 -1.70 -14.45 14.49
N GLY A 107 -2.06 -15.74 14.61
CA GLY A 107 -3.46 -16.12 14.67
C GLY A 107 -4.22 -15.67 13.41
N LYS A 108 -5.22 -14.81 13.59
CA LYS A 108 -6.01 -14.22 12.49
C LYS A 108 -5.51 -12.84 12.04
N GLU A 109 -4.50 -12.30 12.69
CA GLU A 109 -4.01 -10.94 12.46
C GLU A 109 -2.77 -10.91 11.57
N TYR A 110 -2.63 -9.83 10.79
CA TYR A 110 -1.50 -9.54 9.94
C TYR A 110 -0.73 -8.35 10.49
N HIS A 111 0.55 -8.58 10.78
CA HIS A 111 1.47 -7.57 11.26
C HIS A 111 2.46 -7.23 10.16
N ILE A 112 2.81 -5.97 10.02
CA ILE A 112 3.83 -5.54 9.07
C ILE A 112 4.61 -4.36 9.67
N ASN A 113 5.93 -4.35 9.49
CA ASN A 113 6.72 -3.19 9.88
C ASN A 113 6.48 -2.03 8.91
N VAL A 114 6.39 -0.83 9.43
CA VAL A 114 6.15 0.38 8.62
C VAL A 114 7.39 1.28 8.48
N GLY A 115 8.51 0.84 9.02
CA GLY A 115 9.79 1.56 9.04
C GLY A 115 10.18 2.04 10.43
N GLU A 116 11.26 2.81 10.50
CA GLU A 116 11.76 3.36 11.75
C GLU A 116 10.93 4.56 12.21
N ILE A 117 10.71 4.65 13.53
CA ILE A 117 10.10 5.80 14.16
C ILE A 117 11.21 6.71 14.66
N SER A 118 11.10 8.00 14.39
CA SER A 118 11.99 9.02 14.93
C SER A 118 11.22 9.99 15.81
N LEU A 119 11.72 10.19 17.03
CA LEU A 119 11.21 11.19 17.96
C LEU A 119 11.99 12.51 17.87
N ASP A 120 12.99 12.60 16.99
CA ASP A 120 13.71 13.85 16.74
C ASP A 120 12.78 14.84 16.02
N TRP A 121 12.51 15.97 16.65
CA TRP A 121 11.64 17.01 16.10
C TRP A 121 12.07 17.51 14.70
N LYS A 122 13.38 17.45 14.38
CA LYS A 122 13.92 17.82 13.05
C LYS A 122 13.47 16.87 11.94
N LYS A 123 13.14 15.63 12.30
CA LYS A 123 12.65 14.59 11.37
C LYS A 123 11.12 14.51 11.31
N ILE A 124 10.46 15.26 12.17
CA ILE A 124 9.00 15.41 12.20
C ILE A 124 8.66 16.72 11.48
N PRO A 125 7.58 16.79 10.66
CA PRO A 125 7.24 18.00 9.91
C PRO A 125 6.61 19.09 10.82
N LEU A 126 7.35 19.55 11.79
CA LEU A 126 6.96 20.62 12.70
C LEU A 126 7.48 21.97 12.20
N SER A 127 6.73 23.04 12.43
CA SER A 127 7.09 24.40 12.02
C SER A 127 8.16 25.02 12.93
N LYS A 128 8.34 24.49 14.13
CA LYS A 128 9.29 24.98 15.14
C LYS A 128 9.78 23.85 16.02
N LYS A 129 10.91 24.11 16.75
CA LYS A 129 11.43 23.18 17.75
C LYS A 129 10.41 22.94 18.85
N MET A 130 10.14 21.67 19.15
CA MET A 130 9.26 21.22 20.24
C MET A 130 9.87 20.03 20.96
N GLU A 131 9.49 19.82 22.23
CA GLU A 131 9.71 18.54 22.90
C GLU A 131 8.83 17.47 22.25
N THR A 132 9.44 16.39 21.77
CA THR A 132 8.76 15.35 21.00
C THR A 132 8.95 13.95 21.58
N GLN A 133 9.66 13.83 22.72
CA GLN A 133 9.89 12.54 23.36
C GLN A 133 8.78 12.18 24.36
N ASN A 134 8.08 13.19 24.89
CA ASN A 134 7.01 13.04 25.88
C ASN A 134 5.74 13.79 25.43
N LEU A 135 5.25 13.46 24.23
CA LEU A 135 3.98 13.97 23.73
C LEU A 135 2.80 13.20 24.31
#